data_5151fe72fd49a29902bb8c4fccedfc27
#
_entry.id   5151fe72fd49a29902bb8c4fccedfc27
#
_cell.length_a   1.000
_cell.length_b   1.000
_cell.length_c   1.000
_cell.angle_alpha   90.00
_cell.angle_beta   90.00
_cell.angle_gamma   90.00
#
_symmetry.space_group_name_H-M   'P 1'
#
loop_
_entity.id
_entity.type
_entity.pdbx_description
1 polymer ?
#
loop_
_entity_poly.entity_id
_entity_poly.type
_entity_poly.pdbx_seq_one_letter_code
_entity_poly.pdbx_strand_id
1 'polypeptide(L)'
;MRSTAENQIKILSRKIMHTVFVENRLDYVFSLLSPDIYYLGYGKNMQAEGKKKVEFFLTKAYRNFFHYTIVQEKYLTKRIGWNHWLCEAIVDMTMESPELAPCPECRHETFLFRRRKDVKPGEWELVHIHTSVANDRISPKEMLAIQQANRTRRNTHLYDGLTEREKKLVQMLRSGMQIRDIAAGFGLAEITIKKALAKLYHRYNVKNRSRLCAYFDAQENNF
;
A
#
# COMPACT_ATOMS: atom_id res chain seq x y z
N MET A 1 23.68 -32.36 -7.18
CA MET A 1 23.92 -31.27 -8.15
C MET A 1 23.90 -29.95 -7.43
N ARG A 2 24.97 -29.13 -7.49
CA ARG A 2 24.91 -27.75 -6.97
C ARG A 2 23.99 -26.96 -7.89
N SER A 3 22.93 -26.38 -7.35
CA SER A 3 22.05 -25.48 -8.09
C SER A 3 22.88 -24.33 -8.67
N THR A 4 22.69 -24.02 -9.95
CA THR A 4 23.36 -22.87 -10.57
C THR A 4 22.90 -21.59 -9.87
N ALA A 5 23.72 -20.53 -9.86
CA ALA A 5 23.34 -19.24 -9.28
C ALA A 5 22.02 -18.72 -9.85
N GLU A 6 21.80 -18.93 -11.15
CA GLU A 6 20.54 -18.58 -11.81
C GLU A 6 19.33 -19.26 -11.17
N ASN A 7 19.38 -20.57 -10.94
CA ASN A 7 18.28 -21.31 -10.32
C ASN A 7 18.05 -20.87 -8.87
N GLN A 8 19.14 -20.57 -8.14
CA GLN A 8 19.02 -20.05 -6.79
C GLN A 8 18.27 -18.71 -6.76
N ILE A 9 18.60 -17.79 -7.65
CA ILE A 9 17.93 -16.48 -7.76
C ILE A 9 16.45 -16.65 -8.11
N LYS A 10 16.10 -17.52 -9.07
CA LYS A 10 14.69 -17.83 -9.37
C LYS A 10 13.93 -18.36 -8.17
N ILE A 11 14.51 -19.32 -7.44
CA ILE A 11 13.92 -19.91 -6.24
C ILE A 11 13.72 -18.86 -5.14
N LEU A 12 14.73 -18.01 -4.90
CA LEU A 12 14.64 -16.94 -3.91
C LEU A 12 13.54 -15.94 -4.27
N SER A 13 13.51 -15.47 -5.52
CA SER A 13 12.50 -14.52 -5.99
C SER A 13 11.09 -15.10 -5.89
N ARG A 14 10.90 -16.34 -6.31
CA ARG A 14 9.63 -17.05 -6.18
C ARG A 14 9.20 -17.14 -4.72
N LYS A 15 10.11 -17.54 -3.84
CA LYS A 15 9.81 -17.65 -2.40
C LYS A 15 9.43 -16.30 -1.80
N ILE A 16 10.08 -15.20 -2.20
CA ILE A 16 9.70 -13.84 -1.79
C ILE A 16 8.24 -13.56 -2.19
N MET A 17 7.89 -13.76 -3.47
CA MET A 17 6.54 -13.51 -3.98
C MET A 17 5.50 -14.31 -3.20
N HIS A 18 5.70 -15.61 -3.03
CA HIS A 18 4.76 -16.48 -2.30
C HIS A 18 4.65 -16.09 -0.82
N THR A 19 5.77 -15.85 -0.13
CA THR A 19 5.76 -15.51 1.29
C THR A 19 5.06 -14.18 1.55
N VAL A 20 5.33 -13.17 0.70
CA VAL A 20 4.73 -11.84 0.85
C VAL A 20 3.26 -11.82 0.47
N PHE A 21 2.90 -12.33 -0.69
CA PHE A 21 1.56 -12.14 -1.26
C PHE A 21 0.57 -13.26 -0.92
N VAL A 22 1.02 -14.51 -0.82
CA VAL A 22 0.13 -15.64 -0.52
C VAL A 22 0.09 -15.93 0.98
N GLU A 23 1.25 -15.94 1.65
CA GLU A 23 1.35 -16.24 3.09
C GLU A 23 1.18 -14.99 3.97
N ASN A 24 1.19 -13.80 3.38
CA ASN A 24 1.14 -12.50 4.09
C ASN A 24 2.21 -12.38 5.18
N ARG A 25 3.44 -12.81 4.88
CA ARG A 25 4.58 -12.85 5.79
C ARG A 25 5.77 -12.12 5.21
N LEU A 26 6.38 -11.26 6.01
CA LEU A 26 7.51 -10.42 5.61
C LEU A 26 8.86 -10.88 6.19
N ASP A 27 8.84 -11.79 7.18
CA ASP A 27 10.04 -12.25 7.87
C ASP A 27 11.11 -12.79 6.91
N TYR A 28 10.69 -13.54 5.90
CA TYR A 28 11.62 -14.09 4.93
C TYR A 28 12.29 -13.00 4.07
N VAL A 29 11.52 -12.06 3.51
CA VAL A 29 12.11 -10.97 2.74
C VAL A 29 13.02 -10.10 3.60
N PHE A 30 12.63 -9.82 4.86
CA PHE A 30 13.46 -9.05 5.79
C PHE A 30 14.81 -9.71 6.09
N SER A 31 14.86 -11.05 6.13
CA SER A 31 16.11 -11.78 6.32
C SER A 31 17.10 -11.61 5.16
N LEU A 32 16.60 -11.28 3.97
CA LEU A 32 17.39 -11.10 2.77
C LEU A 32 17.83 -9.65 2.54
N LEU A 33 17.21 -8.66 3.19
CA LEU A 33 17.53 -7.24 2.97
C LEU A 33 18.97 -6.92 3.37
N SER A 34 19.71 -6.32 2.45
CA SER A 34 21.02 -5.74 2.75
C SER A 34 20.88 -4.46 3.61
N PRO A 35 21.93 -4.07 4.36
CA PRO A 35 21.89 -2.81 5.11
C PRO A 35 21.64 -1.57 4.23
N ASP A 36 22.10 -1.59 2.99
CA ASP A 36 22.03 -0.53 1.98
C ASP A 36 20.93 -0.74 0.93
N ILE A 37 19.93 -1.57 1.23
CA ILE A 37 18.81 -1.83 0.34
C ILE A 37 18.10 -0.55 -0.09
N TYR A 38 17.74 -0.47 -1.37
CA TYR A 38 16.88 0.56 -1.92
C TYR A 38 15.56 -0.05 -2.40
N TYR A 39 14.44 0.54 -2.01
CA TYR A 39 13.08 0.14 -2.41
C TYR A 39 12.41 1.25 -3.21
N LEU A 40 11.80 0.89 -4.33
CA LEU A 40 10.98 1.75 -5.16
C LEU A 40 9.64 1.07 -5.44
N GLY A 41 8.56 1.61 -4.91
CA GLY A 41 7.20 1.14 -5.15
C GLY A 41 6.50 1.91 -6.27
N TYR A 42 5.27 1.53 -6.57
CA TYR A 42 4.47 2.09 -7.67
C TYR A 42 3.78 3.43 -7.35
N GLY A 43 3.83 3.91 -6.12
CA GLY A 43 3.20 5.17 -5.70
C GLY A 43 4.14 6.36 -5.69
N LYS A 44 3.59 7.57 -5.77
CA LYS A 44 4.34 8.83 -5.91
C LYS A 44 5.45 9.06 -4.86
N ASN A 45 5.30 8.55 -3.65
CA ASN A 45 6.26 8.70 -2.55
C ASN A 45 6.70 7.35 -1.98
N MET A 46 6.61 6.30 -2.79
CA MET A 46 6.91 4.93 -2.36
C MET A 46 8.37 4.59 -2.61
N GLN A 47 9.28 5.27 -1.89
CA GLN A 47 10.70 4.99 -1.94
C GLN A 47 11.28 4.95 -0.53
N ALA A 48 12.21 4.04 -0.29
CA ALA A 48 12.90 3.92 0.98
C ALA A 48 14.34 3.42 0.77
N GLU A 49 15.26 3.90 1.59
CA GLU A 49 16.68 3.52 1.57
C GLU A 49 17.10 3.06 2.97
N GLY A 50 17.83 1.96 3.01
CA GLY A 50 18.31 1.32 4.22
C GLY A 50 17.30 0.36 4.85
N LYS A 51 17.82 -0.76 5.38
CA LYS A 51 17.06 -1.91 5.86
C LYS A 51 15.91 -1.53 6.79
N LYS A 52 16.15 -0.75 7.83
CA LYS A 52 15.10 -0.37 8.82
C LYS A 52 13.95 0.42 8.20
N LYS A 53 14.24 1.34 7.27
CA LYS A 53 13.20 2.12 6.59
C LYS A 53 12.39 1.26 5.64
N VAL A 54 13.05 0.36 4.90
CA VAL A 54 12.39 -0.57 3.98
C VAL A 54 11.51 -1.56 4.75
N GLU A 55 11.98 -2.13 5.88
CA GLU A 55 11.17 -2.99 6.75
C GLU A 55 9.92 -2.26 7.25
N PHE A 56 10.07 -1.04 7.76
CA PHE A 56 8.94 -0.21 8.20
C PHE A 56 7.95 0.05 7.06
N PHE A 57 8.48 0.40 5.89
CA PHE A 57 7.68 0.72 4.71
C PHE A 57 6.89 -0.50 4.20
N LEU A 58 7.55 -1.64 4.03
CA LEU A 58 6.92 -2.88 3.61
C LEU A 58 5.87 -3.36 4.64
N THR A 59 6.18 -3.27 5.93
CA THR A 59 5.22 -3.58 6.99
C THR A 59 3.97 -2.71 6.87
N LYS A 60 4.12 -1.41 6.59
CA LYS A 60 2.99 -0.50 6.41
C LYS A 60 2.21 -0.79 5.13
N ALA A 61 2.89 -1.09 4.02
CA ALA A 61 2.28 -1.33 2.72
C ALA A 61 1.50 -2.66 2.67
N TYR A 62 2.02 -3.71 3.35
CA TYR A 62 1.45 -5.06 3.30
C TYR A 62 0.70 -5.46 4.58
N ARG A 63 0.46 -4.54 5.51
CA ARG A 63 -0.27 -4.81 6.75
C ARG A 63 -1.75 -5.13 6.57
N ASN A 64 -2.30 -4.93 5.39
CA ASN A 64 -3.74 -4.91 5.20
C ASN A 64 -4.24 -6.07 4.35
N PHE A 65 -4.98 -6.98 5.00
CA PHE A 65 -6.26 -7.61 4.65
C PHE A 65 -6.47 -8.16 3.23
N PHE A 66 -5.51 -8.10 2.32
CA PHE A 66 -5.65 -8.67 1.00
C PHE A 66 -5.02 -10.05 0.95
N HIS A 67 -5.80 -11.03 0.53
CA HIS A 67 -5.28 -12.31 0.10
C HIS A 67 -5.01 -12.24 -1.40
N TYR A 68 -3.86 -12.76 -1.80
CA TYR A 68 -3.52 -12.87 -3.20
C TYR A 68 -3.46 -14.32 -3.60
N THR A 69 -4.14 -14.65 -4.70
CA THR A 69 -3.99 -15.93 -5.36
C THR A 69 -3.14 -15.73 -6.60
N ILE A 70 -1.99 -16.40 -6.69
CA ILE A 70 -1.12 -16.36 -7.87
C ILE A 70 -1.72 -17.27 -8.95
N VAL A 71 -2.04 -16.66 -10.09
CA VAL A 71 -2.63 -17.36 -11.25
C VAL A 71 -1.54 -17.85 -12.21
N GLN A 72 -0.58 -17.00 -12.50
CA GLN A 72 0.55 -17.31 -13.37
C GLN A 72 1.79 -16.54 -12.89
N GLU A 73 2.96 -17.19 -13.03
CA GLU A 73 4.21 -16.56 -12.65
C GLU A 73 5.34 -16.86 -13.64
N LYS A 74 6.16 -15.86 -13.89
CA LYS A 74 7.34 -15.96 -14.75
C LYS A 74 8.50 -15.23 -14.11
N TYR A 75 9.67 -15.87 -14.07
CA TYR A 75 10.89 -15.31 -13.50
C TYR A 75 11.99 -15.28 -14.55
N LEU A 76 12.42 -14.09 -14.91
CA LEU A 76 13.51 -13.83 -15.85
C LEU A 76 14.73 -13.38 -15.07
N THR A 77 15.86 -14.02 -15.28
CA THR A 77 17.10 -13.72 -14.56
C THR A 77 18.20 -13.28 -15.49
N LYS A 78 18.99 -12.31 -15.03
CA LYS A 78 20.15 -11.81 -15.78
C LYS A 78 21.31 -11.56 -14.81
N ARG A 79 22.49 -12.05 -15.16
CA ARG A 79 23.71 -11.74 -14.43
C ARG A 79 24.13 -10.30 -14.73
N ILE A 80 24.37 -9.51 -13.68
CA ILE A 80 24.82 -8.13 -13.78
C ILE A 80 26.20 -8.04 -13.12
N GLY A 81 27.24 -8.07 -13.94
CA GLY A 81 28.60 -8.19 -13.42
C GLY A 81 28.89 -9.54 -12.77
N TRP A 82 29.87 -9.63 -11.88
CA TRP A 82 30.33 -10.90 -11.36
C TRP A 82 29.74 -11.32 -10.02
N ASN A 83 29.17 -10.41 -9.27
CA ASN A 83 28.56 -10.69 -7.96
C ASN A 83 27.09 -10.24 -7.82
N HIS A 84 26.45 -9.77 -8.90
CA HIS A 84 25.06 -9.34 -8.89
C HIS A 84 24.22 -10.12 -9.90
N TRP A 85 22.98 -10.35 -9.53
CA TRP A 85 21.95 -10.94 -10.37
C TRP A 85 20.66 -10.14 -10.26
N LEU A 86 20.08 -9.83 -11.41
CA LEU A 86 18.74 -9.28 -11.55
C LEU A 86 17.74 -10.43 -11.72
N CYS A 87 16.59 -10.30 -11.09
CA CYS A 87 15.43 -11.12 -11.40
C CYS A 87 14.22 -10.21 -11.63
N GLU A 88 13.57 -10.37 -12.75
CA GLU A 88 12.27 -9.81 -13.05
C GLU A 88 11.21 -10.88 -12.83
N ALA A 89 10.33 -10.66 -11.87
CA ALA A 89 9.16 -11.48 -11.62
C ALA A 89 7.94 -10.81 -12.25
N ILE A 90 7.28 -11.50 -13.16
CA ILE A 90 6.03 -11.08 -13.78
C ILE A 90 4.98 -12.05 -13.26
N VAL A 91 4.06 -11.55 -12.46
CA VAL A 91 3.13 -12.40 -11.71
C VAL A 91 1.71 -11.89 -11.89
N ASP A 92 0.88 -12.70 -12.53
CA ASP A 92 -0.56 -12.50 -12.59
C ASP A 92 -1.17 -13.05 -11.30
N MET A 93 -1.90 -12.22 -10.59
CA MET A 93 -2.54 -12.59 -9.34
C MET A 93 -3.93 -12.00 -9.23
N THR A 94 -4.74 -12.56 -8.38
CA THR A 94 -6.04 -12.01 -8.00
C THR A 94 -5.97 -11.53 -6.57
N MET A 95 -6.26 -10.26 -6.36
CA MET A 95 -6.41 -9.67 -5.05
C MET A 95 -7.83 -9.93 -4.54
N GLU A 96 -7.95 -10.54 -3.38
CA GLU A 96 -9.21 -10.83 -2.71
C GLU A 96 -9.29 -10.08 -1.40
N SER A 97 -10.44 -9.51 -1.12
CA SER A 97 -10.76 -8.84 0.14
C SER A 97 -12.20 -9.15 0.51
N PRO A 98 -12.52 -9.29 1.81
CA PRO A 98 -13.92 -9.47 2.24
C PRO A 98 -14.84 -8.34 1.79
N GLU A 99 -14.30 -7.16 1.56
CA GLU A 99 -15.05 -5.94 1.28
C GLU A 99 -15.04 -5.52 -0.20
N LEU A 100 -14.18 -6.13 -1.02
CA LEU A 100 -13.97 -5.73 -2.41
C LEU A 100 -14.21 -6.91 -3.34
N ALA A 101 -14.72 -6.63 -4.54
CA ALA A 101 -14.74 -7.62 -5.60
C ALA A 101 -13.31 -8.08 -5.92
N PRO A 102 -13.10 -9.37 -6.26
CA PRO A 102 -11.81 -9.86 -6.68
C PRO A 102 -11.25 -9.01 -7.83
N CYS A 103 -10.01 -8.56 -7.70
CA CYS A 103 -9.36 -7.68 -8.66
C CYS A 103 -8.13 -8.37 -9.26
N PRO A 104 -8.12 -8.66 -10.57
CA PRO A 104 -6.93 -9.17 -11.23
C PRO A 104 -5.86 -8.08 -11.29
N GLU A 105 -4.63 -8.48 -11.02
CA GLU A 105 -3.47 -7.60 -11.02
C GLU A 105 -2.30 -8.31 -11.70
N CYS A 106 -1.63 -7.64 -12.62
CA CYS A 106 -0.34 -8.09 -13.15
C CYS A 106 0.76 -7.28 -12.48
N ARG A 107 1.57 -7.92 -11.67
CA ARG A 107 2.64 -7.30 -10.90
C ARG A 107 3.99 -7.62 -11.50
N HIS A 108 4.78 -6.57 -11.67
CA HIS A 108 6.18 -6.67 -12.07
C HIS A 108 7.04 -6.29 -10.88
N GLU A 109 7.84 -7.24 -10.41
CA GLU A 109 8.82 -7.02 -9.35
C GLU A 109 10.23 -7.20 -9.91
N THR A 110 11.09 -6.24 -9.67
CA THR A 110 12.50 -6.34 -10.00
C THR A 110 13.31 -6.50 -8.73
N PHE A 111 14.01 -7.60 -8.61
CA PHE A 111 14.91 -7.91 -7.50
C PHE A 111 16.35 -7.85 -7.98
N LEU A 112 17.20 -7.04 -7.32
CA LEU A 112 18.64 -7.11 -7.52
C LEU A 112 19.27 -7.78 -6.31
N PHE A 113 19.90 -8.91 -6.56
CA PHE A 113 20.61 -9.69 -5.57
C PHE A 113 22.12 -9.43 -5.68
N ARG A 114 22.77 -9.28 -4.53
CA ARG A 114 24.21 -9.24 -4.39
C ARG A 114 24.71 -10.44 -3.62
N ARG A 115 25.81 -11.03 -4.05
CA ARG A 115 26.45 -12.14 -3.33
C ARG A 115 27.10 -11.61 -2.06
N ARG A 116 26.77 -12.18 -0.91
CA ARG A 116 27.40 -11.83 0.36
C ARG A 116 28.88 -12.22 0.37
N LYS A 117 29.73 -11.29 0.85
CA LYS A 117 31.17 -11.51 0.90
C LYS A 117 31.60 -12.29 2.15
N ASP A 118 30.88 -12.12 3.25
CA ASP A 118 31.30 -12.52 4.60
C ASP A 118 30.62 -13.78 5.12
N VAL A 119 29.88 -14.48 4.28
CA VAL A 119 29.08 -15.65 4.63
C VAL A 119 29.38 -16.79 3.67
N LYS A 120 28.97 -18.02 4.03
CA LYS A 120 29.21 -19.25 3.23
C LYS A 120 28.95 -19.01 1.73
N PRO A 121 29.77 -19.59 0.83
CA PRO A 121 29.58 -19.46 -0.60
C PRO A 121 28.16 -19.85 -1.02
N GLY A 122 27.44 -18.91 -1.65
CA GLY A 122 26.08 -19.14 -2.17
C GLY A 122 24.97 -18.35 -1.48
N GLU A 123 25.28 -17.56 -0.45
CA GLU A 123 24.28 -16.69 0.16
C GLU A 123 24.11 -15.38 -0.61
N TRP A 124 22.86 -14.95 -0.75
CA TRP A 124 22.45 -13.78 -1.47
C TRP A 124 21.75 -12.79 -0.53
N GLU A 125 21.88 -11.50 -0.82
CA GLU A 125 21.15 -10.43 -0.18
C GLU A 125 20.47 -9.55 -1.22
N LEU A 126 19.33 -8.98 -0.88
CA LEU A 126 18.60 -8.02 -1.70
C LEU A 126 19.19 -6.63 -1.49
N VAL A 127 19.62 -5.99 -2.57
CA VAL A 127 20.14 -4.62 -2.59
C VAL A 127 19.19 -3.65 -3.30
N HIS A 128 18.22 -4.16 -4.07
CA HIS A 128 17.20 -3.33 -4.69
C HIS A 128 15.92 -4.14 -4.90
N ILE A 129 14.79 -3.48 -4.64
CA ILE A 129 13.45 -3.96 -4.98
C ILE A 129 12.73 -2.83 -5.72
N HIS A 130 12.18 -3.12 -6.89
CA HIS A 130 11.27 -2.23 -7.59
C HIS A 130 9.96 -2.94 -7.86
N THR A 131 8.87 -2.32 -7.47
CA THR A 131 7.51 -2.79 -7.70
C THR A 131 6.80 -1.91 -8.72
N SER A 132 6.23 -2.51 -9.73
CA SER A 132 5.28 -1.87 -10.65
C SER A 132 4.05 -2.76 -10.87
N VAL A 133 2.93 -2.14 -11.15
CA VAL A 133 1.66 -2.82 -11.42
C VAL A 133 1.26 -2.48 -12.84
N ALA A 134 1.18 -3.50 -13.68
CA ALA A 134 0.67 -3.37 -15.05
C ALA A 134 -0.82 -3.73 -15.06
N ASN A 135 -1.63 -2.80 -15.55
CA ASN A 135 -3.08 -2.96 -15.66
C ASN A 135 -3.56 -2.94 -17.12
N ASP A 136 -2.81 -3.57 -17.99
CA ASP A 136 -3.13 -3.72 -19.40
C ASP A 136 -4.38 -4.57 -19.68
N ARG A 137 -4.84 -5.35 -18.67
CA ARG A 137 -6.10 -6.12 -18.74
C ARG A 137 -7.34 -5.36 -18.28
N ILE A 138 -7.16 -4.20 -17.66
CA ILE A 138 -8.24 -3.34 -17.19
C ILE A 138 -8.17 -2.05 -17.99
N SER A 139 -9.20 -1.73 -18.72
CA SER A 139 -9.24 -0.46 -19.46
C SER A 139 -9.12 0.72 -18.49
N PRO A 140 -8.59 1.88 -18.90
CA PRO A 140 -8.54 3.07 -18.06
C PRO A 140 -9.89 3.46 -17.46
N LYS A 141 -11.00 3.16 -18.16
CA LYS A 141 -12.36 3.41 -17.70
C LYS A 141 -12.77 2.46 -16.59
N GLU A 142 -12.44 1.16 -16.69
CA GLU A 142 -12.70 0.16 -15.65
C GLU A 142 -11.83 0.43 -14.42
N MET A 143 -10.56 0.81 -14.61
CA MET A 143 -9.67 1.21 -13.53
C MET A 143 -10.25 2.40 -12.76
N LEU A 144 -10.73 3.42 -13.47
CA LEU A 144 -11.35 4.58 -12.86
C LEU A 144 -12.61 4.18 -12.07
N ALA A 145 -13.44 3.29 -12.62
CA ALA A 145 -14.64 2.80 -11.95
C ALA A 145 -14.31 2.01 -10.67
N ILE A 146 -13.29 1.13 -10.70
CA ILE A 146 -12.81 0.40 -9.53
C ILE A 146 -12.26 1.37 -8.47
N GLN A 147 -11.43 2.34 -8.88
CA GLN A 147 -10.91 3.35 -7.97
C GLN A 147 -12.02 4.20 -7.34
N GLN A 148 -13.02 4.58 -8.11
CA GLN A 148 -14.19 5.31 -7.61
C GLN A 148 -15.02 4.48 -6.64
N ALA A 149 -15.30 3.22 -6.96
CA ALA A 149 -16.01 2.29 -6.09
C ALA A 149 -15.26 2.07 -4.77
N ASN A 150 -13.95 1.86 -4.83
CA ASN A 150 -13.10 1.71 -3.65
C ASN A 150 -13.06 3.01 -2.82
N ARG A 151 -13.00 4.17 -3.48
CA ARG A 151 -13.04 5.48 -2.80
C ARG A 151 -14.40 5.70 -2.11
N THR A 152 -15.50 5.29 -2.73
CA THR A 152 -16.83 5.38 -2.14
C THR A 152 -16.95 4.46 -0.94
N ARG A 153 -16.48 3.21 -1.02
CA ARG A 153 -16.48 2.26 0.10
C ARG A 153 -15.60 2.74 1.26
N ARG A 154 -14.37 3.21 0.99
CA ARG A 154 -13.49 3.81 2.01
C ARG A 154 -14.17 4.99 2.71
N ASN A 155 -14.84 5.85 1.95
CA ASN A 155 -15.58 6.97 2.53
C ASN A 155 -16.74 6.52 3.41
N THR A 156 -17.36 5.37 3.14
CA THR A 156 -18.42 4.82 3.99
C THR A 156 -17.87 4.41 5.36
N HIS A 157 -16.77 3.66 5.40
CA HIS A 157 -16.12 3.26 6.66
C HIS A 157 -15.49 4.43 7.42
N LEU A 158 -14.92 5.41 6.71
CA LEU A 158 -14.32 6.60 7.32
C LEU A 158 -15.34 7.37 8.18
N TYR A 159 -16.60 7.30 7.82
CA TYR A 159 -17.70 8.02 8.47
C TYR A 159 -18.62 7.10 9.27
N ASP A 160 -18.20 5.86 9.59
CA ASP A 160 -18.99 4.95 10.39
C ASP A 160 -19.33 5.56 11.76
N GLY A 161 -20.60 5.40 12.13
CA GLY A 161 -21.14 6.00 13.35
C GLY A 161 -21.50 7.49 13.25
N LEU A 162 -21.31 8.13 12.09
CA LEU A 162 -21.82 9.48 11.83
C LEU A 162 -23.19 9.43 11.13
N THR A 163 -24.09 10.31 11.53
CA THR A 163 -25.32 10.57 10.76
C THR A 163 -24.97 11.24 9.42
N GLU A 164 -25.85 11.11 8.42
CA GLU A 164 -25.65 11.75 7.11
C GLU A 164 -25.40 13.26 7.21
N ARG A 165 -26.03 13.89 8.17
CA ARG A 165 -25.84 15.33 8.46
C ARG A 165 -24.43 15.62 9.01
N GLU A 166 -23.93 14.77 9.91
CA GLU A 166 -22.57 14.89 10.45
C GLU A 166 -21.52 14.58 9.38
N LYS A 167 -21.75 13.59 8.53
CA LYS A 167 -20.88 13.27 7.37
C LYS A 167 -20.73 14.50 6.46
N LYS A 168 -21.86 15.08 6.05
CA LYS A 168 -21.86 16.28 5.21
C LYS A 168 -21.14 17.45 5.89
N LEU A 169 -21.35 17.63 7.20
CA LEU A 169 -20.68 18.67 7.99
C LEU A 169 -19.16 18.48 7.98
N VAL A 170 -18.68 17.27 8.24
CA VAL A 170 -17.24 16.95 8.22
C VAL A 170 -16.65 17.14 6.83
N GLN A 171 -17.33 16.73 5.77
CA GLN A 171 -16.89 16.92 4.39
C GLN A 171 -16.74 18.42 4.03
N MET A 172 -17.72 19.24 4.38
CA MET A 172 -17.67 20.69 4.16
C MET A 172 -16.55 21.36 4.97
N LEU A 173 -16.27 20.88 6.17
CA LEU A 173 -15.13 21.34 6.97
C LEU A 173 -13.80 20.99 6.31
N ARG A 174 -13.64 19.75 5.85
CA ARG A 174 -12.42 19.27 5.19
C ARG A 174 -12.17 20.00 3.85
N SER A 175 -13.22 20.39 3.14
CA SER A 175 -13.08 21.21 1.92
C SER A 175 -12.71 22.67 2.19
N GLY A 176 -12.49 23.07 3.44
CA GLY A 176 -12.04 24.41 3.80
C GLY A 176 -13.16 25.45 4.01
N MET A 177 -14.43 25.08 3.86
CA MET A 177 -15.57 26.01 3.97
C MET A 177 -15.63 26.69 5.32
N GLN A 178 -15.98 27.97 5.35
CA GLN A 178 -16.18 28.74 6.60
C GLN A 178 -17.50 28.32 7.28
N ILE A 179 -17.57 28.49 8.62
CA ILE A 179 -18.76 28.09 9.39
C ILE A 179 -20.02 28.77 8.88
N ARG A 180 -19.91 30.03 8.46
CA ARG A 180 -21.02 30.80 7.89
C ARG A 180 -21.57 30.15 6.61
N ASP A 181 -20.68 29.72 5.73
CA ASP A 181 -21.05 29.11 4.44
C ASP A 181 -21.62 27.70 4.64
N ILE A 182 -21.09 26.96 5.62
CA ILE A 182 -21.64 25.68 6.05
C ILE A 182 -23.07 25.87 6.61
N ALA A 183 -23.26 26.86 7.46
CA ALA A 183 -24.57 27.19 8.05
C ALA A 183 -25.59 27.52 6.95
N ALA A 184 -25.21 28.35 5.98
CA ALA A 184 -26.03 28.68 4.82
C ALA A 184 -26.36 27.42 4.02
N GLY A 185 -25.40 26.53 3.75
CA GLY A 185 -25.60 25.28 3.01
C GLY A 185 -26.49 24.25 3.72
N PHE A 186 -26.67 24.39 5.04
CA PHE A 186 -27.61 23.60 5.84
C PHE A 186 -28.94 24.31 6.12
N GLY A 187 -29.09 25.57 5.75
CA GLY A 187 -30.25 26.42 6.14
C GLY A 187 -30.35 26.59 7.64
N LEU A 188 -29.25 26.74 8.35
CA LEU A 188 -29.19 26.82 9.82
C LEU A 188 -28.43 28.05 10.28
N ALA A 189 -28.64 28.43 11.55
CA ALA A 189 -27.82 29.44 12.20
C ALA A 189 -26.41 28.90 12.51
N GLU A 190 -25.38 29.75 12.42
CA GLU A 190 -24.00 29.40 12.75
C GLU A 190 -23.84 28.77 14.14
N ILE A 191 -24.60 29.23 15.12
CA ILE A 191 -24.57 28.69 16.48
C ILE A 191 -24.97 27.23 16.54
N THR A 192 -25.87 26.78 15.65
CA THR A 192 -26.29 25.40 15.53
C THR A 192 -25.16 24.54 14.97
N ILE A 193 -24.46 25.06 13.97
CA ILE A 193 -23.26 24.37 13.39
C ILE A 193 -22.14 24.29 14.44
N LYS A 194 -21.89 25.39 15.19
CA LYS A 194 -20.88 25.41 16.27
C LYS A 194 -21.20 24.38 17.36
N LYS A 195 -22.47 24.22 17.75
CA LYS A 195 -22.91 23.19 18.71
C LYS A 195 -22.72 21.77 18.16
N ALA A 196 -23.03 21.54 16.89
CA ALA A 196 -22.80 20.24 16.24
C ALA A 196 -21.30 19.90 16.18
N LEU A 197 -20.45 20.87 15.86
CA LEU A 197 -19.00 20.70 15.87
C LEU A 197 -18.45 20.41 17.27
N ALA A 198 -18.94 21.10 18.30
CA ALA A 198 -18.53 20.83 19.68
C ALA A 198 -18.81 19.37 20.09
N LYS A 199 -19.97 18.80 19.66
CA LYS A 199 -20.28 17.37 19.87
C LYS A 199 -19.31 16.46 19.14
N LEU A 200 -18.94 16.77 17.89
CA LEU A 200 -17.95 16.01 17.13
C LEU A 200 -16.56 16.11 17.76
N TYR A 201 -16.14 17.30 18.19
CA TYR A 201 -14.85 17.45 18.89
C TYR A 201 -14.78 16.60 20.16
N HIS A 202 -15.85 16.57 20.93
CA HIS A 202 -15.93 15.72 22.12
C HIS A 202 -15.89 14.22 21.75
N ARG A 203 -16.69 13.79 20.76
CA ARG A 203 -16.77 12.37 20.32
C ARG A 203 -15.42 11.83 19.86
N TYR A 204 -14.65 12.64 19.11
CA TYR A 204 -13.33 12.23 18.57
C TYR A 204 -12.15 12.65 19.45
N ASN A 205 -12.43 13.17 20.65
CA ASN A 205 -11.42 13.65 21.61
C ASN A 205 -10.42 14.63 20.98
N VAL A 206 -10.92 15.58 20.19
CA VAL A 206 -10.12 16.61 19.51
C VAL A 206 -10.54 18.01 19.98
N LYS A 207 -9.60 18.96 19.96
CA LYS A 207 -9.83 20.29 20.56
C LYS A 207 -10.35 21.34 19.57
N ASN A 208 -10.19 21.14 18.27
CA ASN A 208 -10.52 22.13 17.25
C ASN A 208 -10.72 21.54 15.87
N ARG A 209 -11.14 22.39 14.91
CA ARG A 209 -11.36 22.07 13.52
C ARG A 209 -10.16 21.38 12.87
N SER A 210 -8.97 21.99 12.99
CA SER A 210 -7.77 21.46 12.33
C SER A 210 -7.45 20.04 12.79
N ARG A 211 -7.61 19.75 14.09
CA ARG A 211 -7.40 18.40 14.64
C ARG A 211 -8.49 17.42 14.22
N LEU A 212 -9.74 17.88 14.05
CA LEU A 212 -10.81 17.03 13.54
C LEU A 212 -10.55 16.67 12.06
N CYS A 213 -10.19 17.64 11.23
CA CYS A 213 -9.82 17.38 9.84
C CYS A 213 -8.62 16.45 9.76
N ALA A 214 -7.56 16.70 10.52
CA ALA A 214 -6.37 15.84 10.56
C ALA A 214 -6.69 14.40 11.03
N TYR A 215 -7.65 14.23 11.95
CA TYR A 215 -8.11 12.90 12.36
C TYR A 215 -8.69 12.13 11.16
N PHE A 216 -9.62 12.73 10.42
CA PHE A 216 -10.22 12.09 9.24
C PHE A 216 -9.22 11.92 8.08
N ASP A 217 -8.31 12.87 7.90
CA ASP A 217 -7.23 12.76 6.88
C ASP A 217 -6.24 11.64 7.23
N ALA A 218 -5.92 11.47 8.51
CA ALA A 218 -5.06 10.37 8.97
C ALA A 218 -5.75 9.01 8.81
N GLN A 219 -7.05 8.91 9.07
CA GLN A 219 -7.81 7.69 8.84
C GLN A 219 -7.90 7.37 7.34
N GLU A 220 -8.13 8.36 6.48
CA GLU A 220 -8.15 8.19 5.02
C GLU A 220 -6.79 7.71 4.47
N ASN A 221 -5.69 8.14 5.08
CA ASN A 221 -4.33 7.75 4.68
C ASN A 221 -3.87 6.43 5.33
N ASN A 222 -4.58 5.92 6.33
CA ASN A 222 -4.26 4.66 7.00
C ASN A 222 -4.98 3.44 6.37
N PHE A 223 -5.83 3.69 5.40
CA PHE A 223 -6.47 2.70 4.53
C PHE A 223 -5.91 2.85 3.11
#